data_8e0d9328851b4bcc04c2e8290ae091ae
#
_entry.id   8e0d9328851b4bcc04c2e8290ae091ae
#
_cell.length_a   1.000
_cell.length_b   1.000
_cell.length_c   1.000
_cell.angle_alpha   90.00
_cell.angle_beta   90.00
_cell.angle_gamma   90.00
#
_symmetry.space_group_name_H-M   'P 1'
#
loop_
_entity.id
_entity.type
_entity.pdbx_description
1 polymer ?
#
loop_
_entity_poly.entity_id
_entity_poly.type
_entity_poly.pdbx_seq_one_letter_code
_entity_poly.pdbx_strand_id
1 'polypeptide(L)'
;MRGLARAGLLALLVVSLTLTLLTGAEIARQPLLRPVIARTADEITAATDRMMAREATPDRIATRLTALLADQPHNWIALQAVRDVATERGLTLPAPVQTAYDAAWETDSGYIAQAGSCLTCVWDAGTCSLSQALICQAPVSLTPIGDVAGIARAGVAYAAGTEIDEIDLALSIVGLSATALVVVSGGSSTTVKLGAGLAKLARKMNLLSPRLIAMITDSLRAGVNLASLPTVRSTDDLALVVKADALAPLALLSTDLGRMNDALGPTQSLHLLRYIDDGTDARLMANAAEALKSRTLGRIEILGKSRLLRATLRWSDEVYALFAGFAGLIASLSSLIASLAHSFATRTLRRLA
;
A
#
# COMPACT_ATOMS: atom_id res chain seq x y z
N MET A 1 22.39 4.19 -53.35
CA MET A 1 22.07 3.47 -52.12
C MET A 1 22.83 3.98 -50.88
N ARG A 2 24.16 4.21 -50.89
CA ARG A 2 24.93 4.69 -49.71
C ARG A 2 24.52 6.10 -49.23
N GLY A 3 24.10 7.01 -50.11
CA GLY A 3 23.63 8.34 -49.76
C GLY A 3 22.29 8.34 -49.00
N LEU A 4 21.36 7.50 -49.47
CA LEU A 4 20.05 7.33 -48.82
C LEU A 4 20.17 6.71 -47.41
N ALA A 5 21.05 5.72 -47.23
CA ALA A 5 21.31 5.12 -45.92
C ALA A 5 21.92 6.13 -44.92
N ARG A 6 22.85 7.00 -45.38
CA ARG A 6 23.41 8.07 -44.52
C ARG A 6 22.38 9.15 -44.19
N ALA A 7 21.56 9.53 -45.14
CA ALA A 7 20.47 10.48 -44.89
C ALA A 7 19.47 9.93 -43.87
N GLY A 8 19.11 8.64 -43.97
CA GLY A 8 18.26 7.95 -42.99
C GLY A 8 18.88 7.91 -41.56
N LEU A 9 20.19 7.62 -41.46
CA LEU A 9 20.89 7.61 -40.18
C LEU A 9 20.99 9.02 -39.55
N LEU A 10 21.22 10.06 -40.37
CA LEU A 10 21.23 11.43 -39.89
C LEU A 10 19.84 11.89 -39.46
N ALA A 11 18.80 11.53 -40.19
CA ALA A 11 17.42 11.82 -39.80
C ALA A 11 17.07 11.13 -38.46
N LEU A 12 17.43 9.85 -38.30
CA LEU A 12 17.24 9.12 -37.04
C LEU A 12 17.99 9.79 -35.89
N LEU A 13 19.22 10.21 -36.11
CA LEU A 13 20.03 10.91 -35.09
C LEU A 13 19.38 12.23 -34.68
N VAL A 14 18.90 13.04 -35.63
CA VAL A 14 18.24 14.32 -35.34
C VAL A 14 16.93 14.08 -34.58
N VAL A 15 16.10 13.12 -35.01
CA VAL A 15 14.84 12.79 -34.32
C VAL A 15 15.12 12.28 -32.91
N SER A 16 16.07 11.36 -32.74
CA SER A 16 16.41 10.82 -31.44
C SER A 16 17.02 11.87 -30.50
N LEU A 17 17.86 12.79 -31.04
CA LEU A 17 18.42 13.90 -30.27
C LEU A 17 17.31 14.85 -29.84
N THR A 18 16.44 15.23 -30.75
CA THR A 18 15.31 16.13 -30.44
C THR A 18 14.39 15.54 -29.39
N LEU A 19 14.04 14.25 -29.55
CA LEU A 19 13.21 13.53 -28.57
C LEU A 19 13.88 13.51 -27.19
N THR A 20 15.15 13.16 -27.11
CA THR A 20 15.90 13.10 -25.86
C THR A 20 16.01 14.47 -25.18
N LEU A 21 16.28 15.53 -25.96
CA LEU A 21 16.39 16.88 -25.42
C LEU A 21 15.05 17.44 -24.95
N LEU A 22 13.97 17.21 -25.72
CA LEU A 22 12.63 17.70 -25.35
C LEU A 22 12.12 16.95 -24.11
N THR A 23 12.18 15.61 -24.07
CA THR A 23 11.73 14.84 -22.91
C THR A 23 12.62 15.07 -21.69
N GLY A 24 13.92 15.20 -21.86
CA GLY A 24 14.85 15.55 -20.78
C GLY A 24 14.60 16.95 -20.22
N ALA A 25 14.34 17.94 -21.08
CA ALA A 25 13.99 19.29 -20.65
C ALA A 25 12.63 19.36 -19.95
N GLU A 26 11.65 18.57 -20.41
CA GLU A 26 10.34 18.44 -19.77
C GLU A 26 10.47 17.88 -18.35
N ILE A 27 11.19 16.76 -18.20
CA ILE A 27 11.49 16.14 -16.90
C ILE A 27 12.25 17.11 -15.97
N ALA A 28 13.23 17.88 -16.50
CA ALA A 28 13.99 18.83 -15.72
C ALA A 28 13.19 20.07 -15.27
N ARG A 29 12.23 20.51 -16.09
CA ARG A 29 11.39 21.69 -15.80
C ARG A 29 10.23 21.41 -14.87
N GLN A 30 9.79 20.17 -14.78
CA GLN A 30 8.65 19.76 -13.93
C GLN A 30 9.15 18.85 -12.81
N PRO A 31 9.56 19.41 -11.66
CA PRO A 31 10.01 18.60 -10.50
C PRO A 31 8.91 17.68 -9.94
N LEU A 32 7.69 17.83 -10.41
CA LEU A 32 6.54 16.97 -10.08
C LEU A 32 6.38 15.77 -11.02
N LEU A 33 7.12 15.69 -12.14
CA LEU A 33 7.13 14.51 -13.01
C LEU A 33 7.77 13.34 -12.27
N ARG A 34 6.91 12.49 -11.72
CA ARG A 34 7.35 11.24 -11.10
C ARG A 34 7.75 10.27 -12.21
N PRO A 35 8.96 9.69 -12.19
CA PRO A 35 9.38 8.72 -13.20
C PRO A 35 8.50 7.47 -13.22
N VAL A 36 7.77 7.26 -12.13
CA VAL A 36 6.86 6.13 -11.94
C VAL A 36 5.48 6.68 -11.58
N ILE A 37 4.46 6.24 -12.31
CA ILE A 37 3.05 6.63 -12.12
C ILE A 37 2.20 5.43 -11.70
N ALA A 38 1.07 5.71 -11.07
CA ALA A 38 0.09 4.69 -10.73
C ALA A 38 -0.53 4.11 -12.01
N ARG A 39 -0.73 2.78 -12.02
CA ARG A 39 -1.52 2.10 -13.05
C ARG A 39 -3.00 2.31 -12.82
N THR A 40 -3.78 2.21 -13.90
CA THR A 40 -5.23 2.09 -13.83
C THR A 40 -5.64 0.75 -13.21
N ALA A 41 -6.90 0.63 -12.77
CA ALA A 41 -7.42 -0.61 -12.18
C ALA A 41 -7.28 -1.82 -13.12
N ASP A 42 -7.55 -1.63 -14.41
CA ASP A 42 -7.42 -2.69 -15.42
C ASP A 42 -5.95 -3.10 -15.64
N GLU A 43 -5.04 -2.14 -15.66
CA GLU A 43 -3.60 -2.40 -15.77
C GLU A 43 -3.06 -3.14 -14.54
N ILE A 44 -3.53 -2.80 -13.33
CA ILE A 44 -3.18 -3.50 -12.08
C ILE A 44 -3.68 -4.93 -12.15
N THR A 45 -4.94 -5.12 -12.52
CA THR A 45 -5.54 -6.45 -12.67
C THR A 45 -4.75 -7.30 -13.66
N ALA A 46 -4.51 -6.78 -14.87
CA ALA A 46 -3.75 -7.50 -15.89
C ALA A 46 -2.29 -7.79 -15.47
N ALA A 47 -1.65 -6.88 -14.74
CA ALA A 47 -0.30 -7.09 -14.24
C ALA A 47 -0.24 -8.18 -13.16
N THR A 48 -1.18 -8.14 -12.21
CA THR A 48 -1.25 -9.16 -11.15
C THR A 48 -1.65 -10.52 -11.68
N ASP A 49 -2.57 -10.61 -12.64
CA ASP A 49 -2.98 -11.89 -13.24
C ASP A 49 -1.83 -12.55 -14.01
N ARG A 50 -1.00 -11.77 -14.73
CA ARG A 50 0.22 -12.30 -15.36
C ARG A 50 1.22 -12.85 -14.33
N MET A 51 1.38 -12.18 -13.19
CA MET A 51 2.24 -12.67 -12.12
C MET A 51 1.66 -13.91 -11.44
N MET A 52 0.36 -13.91 -11.16
CA MET A 52 -0.32 -15.08 -10.61
C MET A 52 -0.26 -16.29 -11.53
N ALA A 53 -0.30 -16.10 -12.86
CA ALA A 53 -0.15 -17.19 -13.82
C ALA A 53 1.17 -17.95 -13.67
N ARG A 54 2.22 -17.27 -13.21
CA ARG A 54 3.57 -17.85 -13.03
C ARG A 54 3.81 -18.35 -11.61
N GLU A 55 3.28 -17.64 -10.61
CA GLU A 55 3.63 -17.84 -9.21
C GLU A 55 2.62 -18.70 -8.44
N ALA A 56 1.35 -18.71 -8.81
CA ALA A 56 0.33 -19.49 -8.11
C ALA A 56 0.34 -20.95 -8.57
N THR A 57 1.38 -21.69 -8.17
CA THR A 57 1.52 -23.13 -8.38
C THR A 57 0.88 -23.91 -7.23
N PRO A 58 0.47 -25.19 -7.43
CA PRO A 58 -0.08 -26.02 -6.37
C PRO A 58 0.83 -26.10 -5.14
N ASP A 59 2.13 -26.26 -5.35
CA ASP A 59 3.13 -26.36 -4.26
C ASP A 59 3.23 -25.06 -3.46
N ARG A 60 3.21 -23.91 -4.14
CA ARG A 60 3.28 -22.61 -3.47
C ARG A 60 2.04 -22.32 -2.66
N ILE A 61 0.87 -22.66 -3.18
CA ILE A 61 -0.40 -22.52 -2.47
C ILE A 61 -0.43 -23.46 -1.26
N ALA A 62 -0.04 -24.72 -1.44
CA ALA A 62 0.04 -25.69 -0.35
C ALA A 62 1.00 -25.25 0.76
N THR A 63 2.20 -24.80 0.39
CA THR A 63 3.19 -24.26 1.34
C THR A 63 2.63 -23.06 2.11
N ARG A 64 1.92 -22.14 1.43
CA ARG A 64 1.33 -20.97 2.10
C ARG A 64 0.20 -21.37 3.05
N LEU A 65 -0.68 -22.27 2.64
CA LEU A 65 -1.75 -22.80 3.50
C LEU A 65 -1.17 -23.50 4.74
N THR A 66 -0.16 -24.34 4.57
CA THR A 66 0.50 -25.02 5.70
C THR A 66 1.12 -24.02 6.68
N ALA A 67 1.76 -22.97 6.18
CA ALA A 67 2.31 -21.92 7.03
C ALA A 67 1.21 -21.16 7.81
N LEU A 68 0.08 -20.83 7.14
CA LEU A 68 -1.05 -20.16 7.79
C LEU A 68 -1.78 -21.04 8.82
N LEU A 69 -1.79 -22.37 8.61
CA LEU A 69 -2.36 -23.34 9.56
C LEU A 69 -1.48 -23.57 10.79
N ALA A 70 -0.20 -23.20 10.72
CA ALA A 70 0.71 -23.28 11.87
C ALA A 70 0.55 -22.10 12.83
N ASP A 71 -0.04 -20.98 12.38
CA ASP A 71 -0.26 -19.78 13.21
C ASP A 71 -1.44 -19.99 14.17
N GLN A 72 -1.33 -19.46 15.39
CA GLN A 72 -2.43 -19.46 16.37
C GLN A 72 -2.62 -18.04 16.95
N PRO A 73 -3.84 -17.53 17.00
CA PRO A 73 -5.09 -18.07 16.41
C PRO A 73 -5.04 -18.09 14.89
N HIS A 74 -5.75 -19.05 14.27
CA HIS A 74 -5.78 -19.16 12.81
C HIS A 74 -6.34 -17.90 12.15
N ASN A 75 -5.65 -17.45 11.09
CA ASN A 75 -6.11 -16.33 10.27
C ASN A 75 -7.00 -16.84 9.13
N TRP A 76 -8.28 -17.07 9.42
CA TRP A 76 -9.24 -17.63 8.46
C TRP A 76 -9.45 -16.78 7.23
N ILE A 77 -9.23 -15.47 7.33
CA ILE A 77 -9.34 -14.56 6.18
C ILE A 77 -8.24 -14.84 5.16
N ALA A 78 -7.00 -15.01 5.64
CA ALA A 78 -5.87 -15.37 4.79
C ALA A 78 -6.00 -16.80 4.26
N LEU A 79 -6.41 -17.74 5.12
CA LEU A 79 -6.63 -19.15 4.74
C LEU A 79 -7.66 -19.27 3.62
N GLN A 80 -8.82 -18.61 3.76
CA GLN A 80 -9.85 -18.60 2.73
C GLN A 80 -9.36 -17.92 1.45
N ALA A 81 -8.71 -16.76 1.55
CA ALA A 81 -8.20 -16.05 0.39
C ALA A 81 -7.19 -16.87 -0.42
N VAL A 82 -6.32 -17.65 0.24
CA VAL A 82 -5.37 -18.54 -0.44
C VAL A 82 -6.09 -19.74 -1.06
N ARG A 83 -7.12 -20.30 -0.40
CA ARG A 83 -7.95 -21.37 -0.95
C ARG A 83 -8.74 -20.90 -2.17
N ASP A 84 -9.27 -19.67 -2.13
CA ASP A 84 -9.99 -19.07 -3.25
C ASP A 84 -9.08 -18.90 -4.48
N VAL A 85 -7.77 -18.62 -4.29
CA VAL A 85 -6.79 -18.63 -5.39
C VAL A 85 -6.67 -20.01 -6.03
N ALA A 86 -6.64 -21.09 -5.25
CA ALA A 86 -6.63 -22.44 -5.80
C ALA A 86 -7.88 -22.71 -6.63
N THR A 87 -9.05 -22.37 -6.12
CA THR A 87 -10.36 -22.53 -6.77
C THR A 87 -10.44 -21.70 -8.06
N GLU A 88 -10.08 -20.40 -8.00
CA GLU A 88 -10.06 -19.49 -9.17
C GLU A 88 -9.20 -20.06 -10.32
N ARG A 89 -8.14 -20.76 -9.98
CA ARG A 89 -7.19 -21.31 -10.96
C ARG A 89 -7.43 -22.79 -11.32
N GLY A 90 -8.47 -23.40 -10.75
CA GLY A 90 -8.80 -24.81 -10.97
C GLY A 90 -7.70 -25.78 -10.49
N LEU A 91 -6.94 -25.39 -9.44
CA LEU A 91 -5.85 -26.18 -8.88
C LEU A 91 -6.38 -27.09 -7.75
N THR A 92 -5.99 -28.36 -7.78
CA THR A 92 -6.28 -29.31 -6.70
C THR A 92 -5.20 -29.20 -5.60
N LEU A 93 -5.64 -29.10 -4.35
CA LEU A 93 -4.75 -29.08 -3.20
C LEU A 93 -4.32 -30.52 -2.84
N PRO A 94 -3.07 -30.72 -2.35
CA PRO A 94 -2.66 -32.00 -1.81
C PRO A 94 -3.56 -32.46 -0.67
N ALA A 95 -3.94 -33.75 -0.66
CA ALA A 95 -4.85 -34.31 0.33
C ALA A 95 -4.45 -34.01 1.80
N PRO A 96 -3.17 -34.07 2.21
CA PRO A 96 -2.79 -33.72 3.59
C PRO A 96 -3.12 -32.29 3.97
N VAL A 97 -2.96 -31.34 3.04
CA VAL A 97 -3.25 -29.92 3.29
C VAL A 97 -4.76 -29.69 3.39
N GLN A 98 -5.54 -30.34 2.53
CA GLN A 98 -6.99 -30.28 2.56
C GLN A 98 -7.51 -30.82 3.89
N THR A 99 -7.05 -32.01 4.31
CA THR A 99 -7.47 -32.64 5.58
C THR A 99 -7.10 -31.76 6.79
N ALA A 100 -5.91 -31.16 6.79
CA ALA A 100 -5.49 -30.26 7.86
C ALA A 100 -6.36 -28.99 7.92
N TYR A 101 -6.70 -28.41 6.76
CA TYR A 101 -7.58 -27.27 6.66
C TYR A 101 -8.96 -27.57 7.22
N ASP A 102 -9.56 -28.69 6.80
CA ASP A 102 -10.91 -29.09 7.22
C ASP A 102 -10.96 -29.39 8.72
N ALA A 103 -9.95 -30.08 9.28
CA ALA A 103 -9.85 -30.36 10.71
C ALA A 103 -9.70 -29.08 11.56
N ALA A 104 -8.87 -28.12 11.10
CA ALA A 104 -8.73 -26.83 11.75
C ALA A 104 -10.05 -26.03 11.70
N TRP A 105 -10.76 -26.06 10.56
CA TRP A 105 -12.05 -25.40 10.41
C TRP A 105 -13.11 -25.97 11.35
N GLU A 106 -13.22 -27.29 11.46
CA GLU A 106 -14.15 -27.95 12.39
C GLU A 106 -13.88 -27.55 13.85
N THR A 107 -12.59 -27.45 14.22
CA THR A 107 -12.19 -27.04 15.57
C THR A 107 -12.60 -25.59 15.86
N ASP A 108 -12.34 -24.66 14.96
CA ASP A 108 -12.50 -23.22 15.19
C ASP A 108 -13.94 -22.71 14.91
N SER A 109 -14.73 -23.42 14.09
CA SER A 109 -16.09 -23.02 13.72
C SER A 109 -17.14 -23.37 14.77
N GLY A 110 -16.78 -24.10 15.82
CA GLY A 110 -17.68 -24.49 16.91
C GLY A 110 -18.23 -23.29 17.69
N TYR A 111 -19.53 -23.27 18.01
CA TYR A 111 -20.18 -22.18 18.76
C TYR A 111 -19.56 -21.92 20.13
N ILE A 112 -19.11 -22.97 20.83
CA ILE A 112 -18.48 -22.86 22.15
C ILE A 112 -17.10 -22.21 22.02
N ALA A 113 -16.31 -22.57 21.00
CA ALA A 113 -15.02 -21.97 20.72
C ALA A 113 -15.15 -20.49 20.39
N GLN A 114 -16.15 -20.11 19.59
CA GLN A 114 -16.41 -18.71 19.23
C GLN A 114 -16.87 -17.85 20.42
N ALA A 115 -17.72 -18.38 21.31
CA ALA A 115 -18.17 -17.66 22.49
C ALA A 115 -17.05 -17.44 23.52
N GLY A 116 -16.26 -18.46 23.78
CA GLY A 116 -15.10 -18.37 24.69
C GLY A 116 -14.02 -17.40 24.20
N SER A 117 -13.73 -17.46 22.90
CA SER A 117 -12.74 -16.56 22.28
C SER A 117 -13.20 -15.10 22.23
N CYS A 118 -14.50 -14.81 22.15
CA CYS A 118 -15.01 -13.44 22.21
C CYS A 118 -14.83 -12.83 23.62
N LEU A 119 -15.00 -13.59 24.68
CA LEU A 119 -14.76 -13.11 26.06
C LEU A 119 -13.29 -12.73 26.28
N THR A 120 -12.35 -13.55 25.84
CA THR A 120 -10.92 -13.24 25.93
C THR A 120 -10.55 -12.06 25.05
N CYS A 121 -11.13 -11.95 23.86
CA CYS A 121 -10.92 -10.84 22.91
C CYS A 121 -11.41 -9.49 23.46
N VAL A 122 -12.53 -9.45 24.19
CA VAL A 122 -13.01 -8.21 24.84
C VAL A 122 -12.00 -7.74 25.89
N TRP A 123 -11.38 -8.69 26.61
CA TRP A 123 -10.43 -8.38 27.68
C TRP A 123 -9.05 -8.01 27.14
N ASP A 124 -8.56 -8.75 26.14
CA ASP A 124 -7.27 -8.52 25.47
C ASP A 124 -7.43 -8.60 23.95
N ALA A 125 -7.35 -7.43 23.30
CA ALA A 125 -7.46 -7.31 21.85
C ALA A 125 -6.37 -8.06 21.08
N GLY A 126 -5.22 -8.34 21.70
CA GLY A 126 -4.13 -9.13 21.11
C GLY A 126 -4.50 -10.61 20.89
N THR A 127 -5.49 -11.13 21.63
CA THR A 127 -5.97 -12.50 21.50
C THR A 127 -7.09 -12.66 20.47
N CYS A 128 -7.58 -11.54 19.90
CA CYS A 128 -8.67 -11.55 18.95
C CYS A 128 -8.26 -12.15 17.60
N SER A 129 -9.11 -13.00 17.01
CA SER A 129 -9.08 -13.16 15.56
C SER A 129 -9.56 -11.87 14.88
N LEU A 130 -9.15 -11.64 13.62
CA LEU A 130 -9.54 -10.42 12.88
C LEU A 130 -11.05 -10.21 12.80
N SER A 131 -11.83 -11.29 12.65
CA SER A 131 -13.30 -11.23 12.61
C SER A 131 -13.89 -10.88 13.98
N GLN A 132 -13.35 -11.44 15.05
CA GLN A 132 -13.81 -11.20 16.42
C GLN A 132 -13.50 -9.78 16.89
N ALA A 133 -12.32 -9.24 16.52
CA ALA A 133 -11.96 -7.87 16.86
C ALA A 133 -12.99 -6.86 16.36
N LEU A 134 -13.56 -7.07 15.19
CA LEU A 134 -14.61 -6.21 14.63
C LEU A 134 -15.93 -6.31 15.39
N ILE A 135 -16.32 -7.51 15.78
CA ILE A 135 -17.59 -7.71 16.51
C ILE A 135 -17.45 -7.21 17.96
N CYS A 136 -16.32 -7.51 18.61
CA CYS A 136 -16.14 -7.31 20.04
C CYS A 136 -15.49 -5.95 20.39
N GLN A 137 -14.66 -5.36 19.52
CA GLN A 137 -13.86 -4.15 19.78
C GLN A 137 -14.21 -2.93 18.90
N ALA A 138 -14.72 -3.14 17.68
CA ALA A 138 -14.92 -2.07 16.71
C ALA A 138 -15.98 -1.01 17.09
N PRO A 139 -17.10 -1.33 17.78
CA PRO A 139 -18.13 -0.35 18.06
C PRO A 139 -17.59 0.92 18.76
N VAL A 140 -16.60 0.77 19.63
CA VAL A 140 -15.99 1.90 20.34
C VAL A 140 -14.92 2.59 19.51
N SER A 141 -14.08 1.83 18.80
CA SER A 141 -12.91 2.35 18.07
C SER A 141 -13.28 3.15 16.82
N LEU A 142 -14.44 2.87 16.21
CA LEU A 142 -14.90 3.49 14.96
C LEU A 142 -15.87 4.68 15.19
N THR A 143 -16.18 5.02 16.46
CA THR A 143 -17.10 6.11 16.78
C THR A 143 -16.37 7.38 17.23
N PRO A 144 -16.99 8.58 17.09
CA PRO A 144 -16.42 9.84 17.61
C PRO A 144 -16.17 9.81 19.12
N ILE A 145 -16.93 9.00 19.87
CA ILE A 145 -16.79 8.84 21.32
C ILE A 145 -15.39 8.27 21.64
N GLY A 146 -14.90 7.32 20.85
CA GLY A 146 -13.56 6.77 20.99
C GLY A 146 -12.45 7.79 20.73
N ASP A 147 -12.68 8.77 19.84
CA ASP A 147 -11.70 9.82 19.54
C ASP A 147 -11.64 10.85 20.68
N VAL A 148 -12.79 11.31 21.15
CA VAL A 148 -12.86 12.22 22.33
C VAL A 148 -12.24 11.55 23.56
N ALA A 149 -12.55 10.27 23.80
CA ALA A 149 -11.99 9.52 24.92
C ALA A 149 -10.46 9.33 24.79
N GLY A 150 -9.93 9.17 23.57
CA GLY A 150 -8.48 9.06 23.33
C GLY A 150 -7.75 10.35 23.70
N ILE A 151 -8.26 11.50 23.25
CA ILE A 151 -7.69 12.82 23.58
C ILE A 151 -7.79 13.10 25.08
N ALA A 152 -8.94 12.81 25.70
CA ALA A 152 -9.14 12.99 27.13
C ALA A 152 -8.19 12.13 27.97
N ARG A 153 -8.02 10.85 27.61
CA ARG A 153 -7.04 9.96 28.28
C ARG A 153 -5.62 10.51 28.18
N ALA A 154 -5.21 10.98 27.01
CA ALA A 154 -3.88 11.55 26.83
C ALA A 154 -3.68 12.82 27.68
N GLY A 155 -4.69 13.69 27.77
CA GLY A 155 -4.65 14.88 28.63
C GLY A 155 -4.53 14.53 30.11
N VAL A 156 -5.28 13.52 30.59
CA VAL A 156 -5.20 13.03 31.99
C VAL A 156 -3.85 12.37 32.24
N ALA A 157 -3.34 11.54 31.33
CA ALA A 157 -2.04 10.89 31.46
C ALA A 157 -0.91 11.93 31.54
N TYR A 158 -0.96 12.96 30.69
CA TYR A 158 0.00 14.05 30.73
C TYR A 158 -0.02 14.79 32.07
N ALA A 159 -1.21 15.16 32.56
CA ALA A 159 -1.37 15.86 33.84
C ALA A 159 -0.91 14.99 35.04
N ALA A 160 -1.09 13.70 34.96
CA ALA A 160 -0.66 12.73 35.97
C ALA A 160 0.84 12.34 35.87
N GLY A 161 1.55 12.79 34.83
CA GLY A 161 2.95 12.40 34.59
C GLY A 161 3.11 10.94 34.19
N THR A 162 2.04 10.30 33.67
CA THR A 162 2.06 8.90 33.20
C THR A 162 2.29 8.85 31.68
N GLU A 163 2.64 7.66 31.18
CA GLU A 163 2.91 7.46 29.76
C GLU A 163 1.65 7.66 28.90
N ILE A 164 1.81 8.41 27.81
CA ILE A 164 0.76 8.68 26.82
C ILE A 164 0.83 7.67 25.72
N ASP A 165 -0.30 7.07 25.32
CA ASP A 165 -0.39 6.33 24.05
C ASP A 165 -0.42 7.34 22.88
N GLU A 166 0.78 7.67 22.38
CA GLU A 166 0.99 8.66 21.32
C GLU A 166 0.26 8.28 20.02
N ILE A 167 0.11 6.98 19.75
CA ILE A 167 -0.56 6.49 18.53
C ILE A 167 -2.07 6.66 18.65
N ASP A 168 -2.67 6.27 19.78
CA ASP A 168 -4.11 6.48 20.02
C ASP A 168 -4.44 7.98 19.99
N LEU A 169 -3.60 8.82 20.58
CA LEU A 169 -3.75 10.28 20.54
C LEU A 169 -3.70 10.83 19.12
N ALA A 170 -2.66 10.48 18.34
CA ALA A 170 -2.48 10.95 16.97
C ALA A 170 -3.68 10.61 16.08
N LEU A 171 -4.10 9.36 16.13
CA LEU A 171 -5.24 8.87 15.36
C LEU A 171 -6.57 9.42 15.85
N SER A 172 -6.69 9.72 17.15
CA SER A 172 -7.87 10.39 17.72
C SER A 172 -8.01 11.84 17.25
N ILE A 173 -6.90 12.58 17.17
CA ILE A 173 -6.89 13.93 16.63
C ILE A 173 -7.34 13.93 15.17
N VAL A 174 -6.78 13.04 14.34
CA VAL A 174 -7.16 12.90 12.93
C VAL A 174 -8.63 12.51 12.79
N GLY A 175 -9.10 11.52 13.57
CA GLY A 175 -10.48 11.05 13.55
C GLY A 175 -11.49 12.12 13.98
N LEU A 176 -11.19 12.89 15.03
CA LEU A 176 -12.05 13.98 15.51
C LEU A 176 -12.06 15.15 14.51
N SER A 177 -10.91 15.54 13.97
CA SER A 177 -10.81 16.57 12.93
C SER A 177 -11.59 16.18 11.67
N ALA A 178 -11.51 14.92 11.24
CA ALA A 178 -12.32 14.40 10.15
C ALA A 178 -13.82 14.47 10.49
N THR A 179 -14.23 14.16 11.73
CA THR A 179 -15.63 14.25 12.17
C THR A 179 -16.15 15.68 12.10
N ALA A 180 -15.38 16.67 12.55
CA ALA A 180 -15.75 18.08 12.46
C ALA A 180 -15.92 18.51 10.98
N LEU A 181 -15.03 18.06 10.08
CA LEU A 181 -15.11 18.34 8.65
C LEU A 181 -16.30 17.63 7.96
N VAL A 182 -16.72 16.45 8.41
CA VAL A 182 -17.93 15.75 7.89
C VAL A 182 -19.16 16.63 8.05
N VAL A 183 -19.31 17.27 9.21
CA VAL A 183 -20.45 18.13 9.49
C VAL A 183 -20.49 19.35 8.54
N VAL A 184 -19.31 19.87 8.16
CA VAL A 184 -19.21 21.05 7.29
C VAL A 184 -19.23 20.67 5.80
N SER A 185 -18.67 19.51 5.42
CA SER A 185 -18.44 19.12 4.00
C SER A 185 -19.48 18.13 3.45
N GLY A 186 -20.49 17.74 4.22
CA GLY A 186 -21.55 16.84 3.74
C GLY A 186 -21.10 15.39 3.49
N GLY A 187 -20.08 14.89 4.21
CA GLY A 187 -19.77 13.44 4.24
C GLY A 187 -18.44 13.00 3.65
N SER A 188 -17.68 13.86 2.96
CA SER A 188 -16.41 13.48 2.29
C SER A 188 -15.30 13.03 3.25
N SER A 189 -15.40 13.34 4.54
CA SER A 189 -14.41 12.99 5.55
C SER A 189 -14.69 11.67 6.29
N THR A 190 -15.76 10.96 5.94
CA THR A 190 -16.11 9.66 6.56
C THR A 190 -15.01 8.62 6.30
N THR A 191 -14.45 8.60 5.10
CA THR A 191 -13.35 7.72 4.70
C THR A 191 -12.10 7.92 5.59
N VAL A 192 -11.72 9.18 5.86
CA VAL A 192 -10.59 9.50 6.76
C VAL A 192 -10.83 8.97 8.16
N LYS A 193 -12.05 9.17 8.68
CA LYS A 193 -12.43 8.71 10.01
C LYS A 193 -12.39 7.19 10.14
N LEU A 194 -12.93 6.47 9.16
CA LEU A 194 -12.91 5.01 9.13
C LEU A 194 -11.47 4.50 9.09
N GLY A 195 -10.61 5.12 8.27
CA GLY A 195 -9.19 4.77 8.20
C GLY A 195 -8.45 4.98 9.52
N ALA A 196 -8.67 6.09 10.21
CA ALA A 196 -8.10 6.35 11.53
C ALA A 196 -8.58 5.32 12.57
N GLY A 197 -9.87 4.98 12.57
CA GLY A 197 -10.45 3.97 13.44
C GLY A 197 -9.88 2.56 13.20
N LEU A 198 -9.67 2.19 11.93
CA LEU A 198 -9.01 0.93 11.58
C LEU A 198 -7.55 0.89 12.07
N ALA A 199 -6.80 1.99 11.93
CA ALA A 199 -5.43 2.07 12.42
C ALA A 199 -5.37 1.94 13.95
N LYS A 200 -6.32 2.53 14.70
CA LYS A 200 -6.44 2.35 16.15
C LYS A 200 -6.70 0.89 16.53
N LEU A 201 -7.62 0.24 15.83
CA LEU A 201 -7.92 -1.17 16.07
C LEU A 201 -6.71 -2.05 15.75
N ALA A 202 -6.03 -1.78 14.63
CA ALA A 202 -4.81 -2.47 14.26
C ALA A 202 -3.68 -2.28 15.29
N ARG A 203 -3.56 -1.09 15.90
CA ARG A 203 -2.62 -0.84 16.99
C ARG A 203 -2.89 -1.75 18.19
N LYS A 204 -4.16 -1.84 18.62
CA LYS A 204 -4.57 -2.70 19.74
C LYS A 204 -4.31 -4.18 19.48
N MET A 205 -4.37 -4.60 18.21
CA MET A 205 -4.10 -5.98 17.77
C MET A 205 -2.63 -6.24 17.41
N ASN A 206 -1.73 -5.29 17.64
CA ASN A 206 -0.31 -5.37 17.27
C ASN A 206 -0.06 -5.67 15.78
N LEU A 207 -0.92 -5.14 14.90
CA LEU A 207 -0.84 -5.35 13.44
C LEU A 207 -0.04 -4.25 12.73
N LEU A 208 0.30 -3.14 13.41
CA LEU A 208 1.07 -2.06 12.82
C LEU A 208 2.56 -2.41 12.77
N SER A 209 3.20 -2.14 11.65
CA SER A 209 4.65 -2.31 11.53
C SER A 209 5.40 -1.28 12.41
N PRO A 210 6.62 -1.60 12.88
CA PRO A 210 7.42 -0.65 13.65
C PRO A 210 7.71 0.67 12.91
N ARG A 211 7.84 0.62 11.58
CA ARG A 211 8.05 1.82 10.74
C ARG A 211 6.82 2.70 10.70
N LEU A 212 5.64 2.09 10.56
CA LEU A 212 4.38 2.83 10.57
C LEU A 212 4.13 3.47 11.93
N ILE A 213 4.42 2.75 13.01
CA ILE A 213 4.38 3.27 14.39
C ILE A 213 5.29 4.50 14.51
N ALA A 214 6.55 4.41 14.10
CA ALA A 214 7.50 5.52 14.15
C ALA A 214 6.99 6.73 13.36
N MET A 215 6.49 6.55 12.14
CA MET A 215 5.94 7.63 11.32
C MET A 215 4.76 8.33 12.01
N ILE A 216 3.85 7.58 12.65
CA ILE A 216 2.71 8.14 13.38
C ILE A 216 3.20 8.95 14.58
N THR A 217 4.11 8.39 15.36
CA THR A 217 4.68 9.04 16.55
C THR A 217 5.45 10.31 16.20
N ASP A 218 6.29 10.27 15.17
CA ASP A 218 7.06 11.44 14.71
C ASP A 218 6.14 12.56 14.23
N SER A 219 5.08 12.23 13.49
CA SER A 219 4.08 13.20 13.04
C SER A 219 3.33 13.84 14.23
N LEU A 220 2.99 13.05 15.24
CA LEU A 220 2.36 13.58 16.45
C LEU A 220 3.28 14.57 17.18
N ARG A 221 4.52 14.16 17.45
CA ARG A 221 5.50 14.98 18.18
C ARG A 221 5.83 16.28 17.45
N ALA A 222 5.86 16.26 16.12
CA ALA A 222 6.05 17.45 15.31
C ALA A 222 4.79 18.35 15.27
N GLY A 223 3.60 17.75 15.33
CA GLY A 223 2.33 18.39 15.05
C GLY A 223 1.50 18.77 16.27
N VAL A 224 1.80 18.29 17.48
CA VAL A 224 0.95 18.50 18.65
C VAL A 224 1.76 19.03 19.83
N ASN A 225 1.27 20.13 20.43
CA ASN A 225 1.81 20.62 21.69
C ASN A 225 1.18 19.84 22.87
N LEU A 226 1.88 18.80 23.32
CA LEU A 226 1.41 17.92 24.39
C LEU A 226 1.17 18.67 25.71
N ALA A 227 1.95 19.71 26.01
CA ALA A 227 1.80 20.50 27.22
C ALA A 227 0.48 21.26 27.29
N SER A 228 -0.13 21.55 26.15
CA SER A 228 -1.42 22.26 26.07
C SER A 228 -2.63 21.30 26.01
N LEU A 229 -2.44 19.97 25.91
CA LEU A 229 -3.54 19.01 25.85
C LEU A 229 -4.51 19.08 27.05
N PRO A 230 -4.06 19.23 28.31
CA PRO A 230 -4.96 19.32 29.46
C PRO A 230 -5.92 20.53 29.41
N THR A 231 -5.62 21.53 28.59
CA THR A 231 -6.45 22.76 28.46
C THR A 231 -7.51 22.62 27.36
N VAL A 232 -7.44 21.61 26.50
CA VAL A 232 -8.38 21.39 25.41
C VAL A 232 -9.75 20.95 25.94
N ARG A 233 -10.78 21.73 25.66
CA ARG A 233 -12.18 21.47 26.06
C ARG A 233 -13.13 21.46 24.87
N SER A 234 -12.69 21.96 23.72
CA SER A 234 -13.47 22.07 22.49
C SER A 234 -12.64 21.72 21.27
N THR A 235 -13.29 21.55 20.11
CA THR A 235 -12.63 21.40 18.82
C THR A 235 -11.81 22.63 18.42
N ASP A 236 -12.24 23.81 18.85
CA ASP A 236 -11.53 25.07 18.58
C ASP A 236 -10.24 25.13 19.39
N ASP A 237 -10.26 24.72 20.66
CA ASP A 237 -9.04 24.60 21.47
C ASP A 237 -8.07 23.60 20.87
N LEU A 238 -8.58 22.48 20.34
CA LEU A 238 -7.75 21.47 19.66
C LEU A 238 -7.04 22.08 18.46
N ALA A 239 -7.70 22.92 17.67
CA ALA A 239 -7.11 23.60 16.52
C ALA A 239 -5.95 24.54 16.89
N LEU A 240 -5.91 25.06 18.12
CA LEU A 240 -4.83 25.91 18.61
C LEU A 240 -3.57 25.13 19.02
N VAL A 241 -3.72 23.86 19.40
CA VAL A 241 -2.61 23.01 19.86
C VAL A 241 -2.07 22.10 18.79
N VAL A 242 -2.73 22.05 17.61
CA VAL A 242 -2.40 21.18 16.49
C VAL A 242 -1.86 21.97 15.29
N LYS A 243 -0.71 21.55 14.78
CA LYS A 243 -0.15 22.04 13.51
C LYS A 243 -0.62 21.12 12.38
N ALA A 244 -1.59 21.56 11.59
CA ALA A 244 -2.23 20.77 10.55
C ALA A 244 -1.23 20.20 9.53
N ASP A 245 -0.23 20.98 9.10
CA ASP A 245 0.77 20.57 8.11
C ASP A 245 1.61 19.37 8.59
N ALA A 246 1.93 19.32 9.89
CA ALA A 246 2.69 18.21 10.47
C ALA A 246 1.85 16.91 10.57
N LEU A 247 0.53 17.02 10.68
CA LEU A 247 -0.40 15.89 10.71
C LEU A 247 -0.92 15.50 9.30
N ALA A 248 -0.61 16.26 8.26
CA ALA A 248 -1.04 15.96 6.89
C ALA A 248 -0.67 14.53 6.43
N PRO A 249 0.53 13.98 6.74
CA PRO A 249 0.86 12.59 6.39
C PRO A 249 -0.09 11.57 7.03
N LEU A 250 -0.55 11.82 8.27
CA LEU A 250 -1.50 10.94 8.96
C LEU A 250 -2.92 11.04 8.37
N ALA A 251 -3.33 12.22 7.94
CA ALA A 251 -4.60 12.41 7.27
C ALA A 251 -4.62 11.69 5.91
N LEU A 252 -3.53 11.76 5.14
CA LEU A 252 -3.37 11.01 3.89
C LEU A 252 -3.35 9.50 4.13
N LEU A 253 -2.60 9.03 5.13
CA LEU A 253 -2.60 7.62 5.53
C LEU A 253 -4.02 7.15 5.86
N SER A 254 -4.74 7.91 6.71
CA SER A 254 -6.10 7.57 7.10
C SER A 254 -7.06 7.58 5.91
N THR A 255 -6.88 8.49 4.94
CA THR A 255 -7.64 8.51 3.68
C THR A 255 -7.42 7.22 2.89
N ASP A 256 -6.17 6.81 2.71
CA ASP A 256 -5.85 5.59 1.94
C ASP A 256 -6.33 4.32 2.65
N LEU A 257 -6.23 4.26 3.98
CA LEU A 257 -6.82 3.17 4.77
C LEU A 257 -8.35 3.13 4.66
N GLY A 258 -8.99 4.30 4.64
CA GLY A 258 -10.43 4.40 4.42
C GLY A 258 -10.84 3.90 3.02
N ARG A 259 -10.14 4.31 1.95
CA ARG A 259 -10.34 3.80 0.58
C ARG A 259 -10.21 2.28 0.51
N MET A 260 -9.21 1.74 1.20
CA MET A 260 -9.01 0.30 1.31
C MET A 260 -10.21 -0.37 2.01
N ASN A 261 -10.71 0.24 3.09
CA ASN A 261 -11.91 -0.23 3.79
C ASN A 261 -13.15 -0.20 2.91
N ASP A 262 -13.36 0.85 2.14
CA ASP A 262 -14.50 0.97 1.23
C ASP A 262 -14.45 -0.07 0.10
N ALA A 263 -13.24 -0.47 -0.31
CA ALA A 263 -13.04 -1.46 -1.35
C ALA A 263 -13.21 -2.92 -0.88
N LEU A 264 -12.81 -3.23 0.36
CA LEU A 264 -12.61 -4.60 0.88
C LEU A 264 -13.46 -4.93 2.11
N GLY A 265 -13.95 -3.90 2.80
CA GLY A 265 -14.51 -4.02 4.15
C GLY A 265 -13.44 -4.07 5.25
N PRO A 266 -13.87 -3.93 6.51
CA PRO A 266 -12.96 -3.69 7.63
C PRO A 266 -12.06 -4.88 7.95
N THR A 267 -12.56 -6.10 7.86
CA THR A 267 -11.83 -7.32 8.23
C THR A 267 -10.62 -7.57 7.32
N GLN A 268 -10.82 -7.44 6.00
CA GLN A 268 -9.76 -7.62 5.03
C GLN A 268 -8.74 -6.47 5.11
N SER A 269 -9.22 -5.25 5.36
CA SER A 269 -8.37 -4.08 5.53
C SER A 269 -7.47 -4.19 6.75
N LEU A 270 -7.98 -4.68 7.89
CA LEU A 270 -7.17 -4.97 9.07
C LEU A 270 -6.07 -6.00 8.77
N HIS A 271 -6.38 -7.03 8.00
CA HIS A 271 -5.37 -8.01 7.59
C HIS A 271 -4.24 -7.36 6.78
N LEU A 272 -4.57 -6.44 5.87
CA LEU A 272 -3.59 -5.78 5.00
C LEU A 272 -2.70 -4.77 5.74
N LEU A 273 -3.14 -4.23 6.88
CA LEU A 273 -2.35 -3.26 7.66
C LEU A 273 -0.98 -3.80 8.09
N ARG A 274 -0.84 -5.11 8.29
CA ARG A 274 0.46 -5.75 8.58
C ARG A 274 1.51 -5.60 7.47
N TYR A 275 1.07 -5.30 6.26
CA TYR A 275 1.92 -5.12 5.08
C TYR A 275 2.22 -3.64 4.78
N ILE A 276 1.75 -2.70 5.60
CA ILE A 276 1.92 -1.27 5.39
C ILE A 276 3.01 -0.75 6.32
N ASP A 277 4.08 -0.20 5.72
CA ASP A 277 5.20 0.36 6.47
C ASP A 277 5.18 1.90 6.49
N ASP A 278 4.55 2.52 5.49
CA ASP A 278 4.46 3.98 5.36
C ASP A 278 3.24 4.42 4.53
N GLY A 279 3.06 5.72 4.37
CA GLY A 279 1.96 6.30 3.59
C GLY A 279 2.03 5.96 2.09
N THR A 280 3.22 5.66 1.54
CA THR A 280 3.36 5.22 0.15
C THR A 280 2.79 3.81 -0.02
N ASP A 281 3.14 2.91 0.87
CA ASP A 281 2.58 1.56 0.90
C ASP A 281 1.07 1.57 1.06
N ALA A 282 0.54 2.43 1.96
CA ALA A 282 -0.91 2.57 2.17
C ALA A 282 -1.62 2.97 0.89
N ARG A 283 -1.10 3.98 0.17
CA ARG A 283 -1.67 4.43 -1.11
C ARG A 283 -1.63 3.35 -2.18
N LEU A 284 -0.49 2.66 -2.34
CA LEU A 284 -0.36 1.60 -3.33
C LEU A 284 -1.25 0.40 -2.99
N MET A 285 -1.39 0.08 -1.70
CA MET A 285 -2.30 -0.97 -1.24
C MET A 285 -3.76 -0.60 -1.47
N ALA A 286 -4.16 0.66 -1.24
CA ALA A 286 -5.49 1.15 -1.54
C ALA A 286 -5.78 1.04 -3.06
N ASN A 287 -4.85 1.43 -3.91
CA ASN A 287 -4.98 1.27 -5.37
C ASN A 287 -5.14 -0.21 -5.78
N ALA A 288 -4.36 -1.11 -5.16
CA ALA A 288 -4.51 -2.55 -5.38
C ALA A 288 -5.87 -3.06 -4.90
N ALA A 289 -6.33 -2.61 -3.74
CA ALA A 289 -7.62 -2.97 -3.16
C ALA A 289 -8.79 -2.53 -4.03
N GLU A 290 -8.77 -1.31 -4.54
CA GLU A 290 -9.78 -0.79 -5.45
C GLU A 290 -9.83 -1.54 -6.78
N ALA A 291 -8.66 -1.92 -7.31
CA ALA A 291 -8.57 -2.64 -8.58
C ALA A 291 -8.96 -4.12 -8.47
N LEU A 292 -8.50 -4.80 -7.44
CA LEU A 292 -8.60 -6.26 -7.29
C LEU A 292 -9.78 -6.72 -6.45
N LYS A 293 -10.34 -5.81 -5.60
CA LYS A 293 -11.44 -6.10 -4.69
C LYS A 293 -11.11 -7.33 -3.82
N SER A 294 -12.05 -8.25 -3.63
CA SER A 294 -11.89 -9.46 -2.82
C SER A 294 -10.65 -10.31 -3.17
N ARG A 295 -10.12 -10.19 -4.40
CA ARG A 295 -8.93 -10.93 -4.85
C ARG A 295 -7.62 -10.38 -4.27
N THR A 296 -7.62 -9.19 -3.67
CA THR A 296 -6.42 -8.52 -3.16
C THR A 296 -5.67 -9.40 -2.16
N LEU A 297 -6.39 -10.02 -1.22
CA LEU A 297 -5.79 -10.85 -0.18
C LEU A 297 -5.08 -12.07 -0.76
N GLY A 298 -5.76 -12.82 -1.62
CA GLY A 298 -5.15 -13.97 -2.27
C GLY A 298 -3.91 -13.60 -3.09
N ARG A 299 -3.93 -12.41 -3.75
CA ARG A 299 -2.76 -11.92 -4.50
C ARG A 299 -1.59 -11.59 -3.59
N ILE A 300 -1.80 -10.90 -2.47
CA ILE A 300 -0.70 -10.54 -1.56
C ILE A 300 -0.13 -11.77 -0.84
N GLU A 301 -0.97 -12.73 -0.47
CA GLU A 301 -0.54 -13.97 0.19
C GLU A 301 0.34 -14.84 -0.72
N ILE A 302 0.09 -14.85 -2.02
CA ILE A 302 0.87 -15.64 -2.98
C ILE A 302 2.06 -14.86 -3.55
N LEU A 303 1.87 -13.60 -3.93
CA LEU A 303 2.92 -12.78 -4.56
C LEU A 303 3.88 -12.15 -3.54
N GLY A 304 3.38 -11.87 -2.35
CA GLY A 304 4.05 -11.05 -1.35
C GLY A 304 3.91 -9.55 -1.61
N LYS A 305 4.15 -8.74 -0.56
CA LYS A 305 4.01 -7.28 -0.55
C LYS A 305 4.71 -6.60 -1.74
N SER A 306 6.00 -6.83 -1.89
CA SER A 306 6.82 -6.08 -2.85
C SER A 306 6.43 -6.30 -4.30
N ARG A 307 5.94 -7.49 -4.66
CA ARG A 307 5.48 -7.81 -6.02
C ARG A 307 4.11 -7.20 -6.28
N LEU A 308 3.18 -7.31 -5.31
CA LEU A 308 1.86 -6.71 -5.43
C LEU A 308 1.96 -5.19 -5.56
N LEU A 309 2.72 -4.50 -4.69
CA LEU A 309 2.84 -3.05 -4.75
C LEU A 309 3.53 -2.57 -6.04
N ARG A 310 4.54 -3.31 -6.55
CA ARG A 310 5.12 -3.00 -7.88
C ARG A 310 4.12 -3.16 -9.03
N ALA A 311 3.14 -4.05 -8.90
CA ALA A 311 2.10 -4.21 -9.91
C ALA A 311 1.20 -2.98 -10.04
N THR A 312 1.11 -2.12 -9.01
CA THR A 312 0.32 -0.89 -9.04
C THR A 312 1.02 0.28 -9.73
N LEU A 313 2.29 0.12 -10.11
CA LEU A 313 3.14 1.16 -10.67
C LEU A 313 3.60 0.81 -12.08
N ARG A 314 3.78 1.84 -12.92
CA ARG A 314 4.48 1.75 -14.22
C ARG A 314 5.40 2.94 -14.42
N TRP A 315 6.35 2.78 -15.33
CA TRP A 315 7.11 3.94 -15.81
C TRP A 315 6.18 4.91 -16.52
N SER A 316 6.44 6.20 -16.37
CA SER A 316 5.68 7.22 -17.10
C SER A 316 6.03 7.18 -18.59
N ASP A 317 5.12 7.70 -19.43
CA ASP A 317 5.31 7.67 -20.88
C ASP A 317 6.50 8.57 -21.30
N GLU A 318 6.79 9.63 -20.54
CA GLU A 318 7.96 10.50 -20.71
C GLU A 318 9.26 9.72 -20.47
N VAL A 319 9.31 8.84 -19.50
CA VAL A 319 10.48 7.98 -19.24
C VAL A 319 10.67 6.99 -20.38
N TYR A 320 9.59 6.38 -20.89
CA TYR A 320 9.69 5.52 -22.07
C TYR A 320 10.18 6.29 -23.31
N ALA A 321 9.68 7.50 -23.53
CA ALA A 321 10.13 8.37 -24.63
C ALA A 321 11.61 8.74 -24.50
N LEU A 322 12.07 9.04 -23.27
CA LEU A 322 13.49 9.32 -22.99
C LEU A 322 14.37 8.10 -23.31
N PHE A 323 13.99 6.91 -22.84
CA PHE A 323 14.73 5.68 -23.15
C PHE A 323 14.74 5.36 -24.64
N ALA A 324 13.62 5.53 -25.35
CA ALA A 324 13.55 5.34 -26.79
C ALA A 324 14.47 6.32 -27.56
N GLY A 325 14.47 7.61 -27.15
CA GLY A 325 15.37 8.60 -27.68
C GLY A 325 16.85 8.25 -27.47
N PHE A 326 17.20 7.81 -26.27
CA PHE A 326 18.57 7.43 -25.93
C PHE A 326 19.03 6.17 -26.68
N ALA A 327 18.19 5.17 -26.81
CA ALA A 327 18.46 3.97 -27.62
C ALA A 327 18.67 4.32 -29.11
N GLY A 328 17.83 5.22 -29.64
CA GLY A 328 17.99 5.72 -31.01
C GLY A 328 19.28 6.51 -31.22
N LEU A 329 19.72 7.32 -30.24
CA LEU A 329 21.00 8.00 -30.29
C LEU A 329 22.18 7.01 -30.33
N ILE A 330 22.19 6.02 -29.44
CA ILE A 330 23.25 4.99 -29.43
C ILE A 330 23.28 4.23 -30.75
N ALA A 331 22.14 3.81 -31.27
CA ALA A 331 22.05 3.07 -32.54
C ALA A 331 22.54 3.90 -33.73
N SER A 332 22.11 5.17 -33.84
CA SER A 332 22.50 6.06 -34.92
C SER A 332 24.00 6.42 -34.85
N LEU A 333 24.50 6.70 -33.64
CA LEU A 333 25.93 7.05 -33.44
C LEU A 333 26.85 5.87 -33.78
N SER A 334 26.55 4.69 -33.26
CA SER A 334 27.33 3.45 -33.55
C SER A 334 27.30 3.11 -35.04
N SER A 335 26.15 3.26 -35.70
CA SER A 335 26.04 3.04 -37.16
C SER A 335 26.83 4.07 -37.98
N LEU A 336 26.85 5.34 -37.56
CA LEU A 336 27.66 6.39 -38.19
C LEU A 336 29.16 6.11 -38.04
N ILE A 337 29.59 5.76 -36.83
CA ILE A 337 31.01 5.42 -36.54
C ILE A 337 31.43 4.22 -37.40
N ALA A 338 30.61 3.14 -37.44
CA ALA A 338 30.88 1.97 -38.27
C ALA A 338 30.98 2.32 -39.79
N SER A 339 30.08 3.22 -40.26
CA SER A 339 30.09 3.68 -41.65
C SER A 339 31.35 4.52 -42.00
N LEU A 340 31.80 5.34 -41.07
CA LEU A 340 33.02 6.15 -41.19
C LEU A 340 34.26 5.23 -41.19
N ALA A 341 34.35 4.33 -40.21
CA ALA A 341 35.43 3.34 -40.13
C ALA A 341 35.54 2.50 -41.39
N HIS A 342 34.42 1.97 -41.90
CA HIS A 342 34.41 1.23 -43.16
C HIS A 342 34.86 2.09 -44.37
N SER A 343 34.42 3.36 -44.44
CA SER A 343 34.82 4.26 -45.52
C SER A 343 36.28 4.62 -45.48
N PHE A 344 36.85 4.77 -44.24
CA PHE A 344 38.27 5.01 -44.06
C PHE A 344 39.11 3.80 -44.44
N ALA A 345 38.75 2.61 -43.95
CA ALA A 345 39.43 1.35 -44.28
C ALA A 345 39.45 1.07 -45.80
N THR A 346 38.34 1.28 -46.50
CA THR A 346 38.28 1.09 -47.96
C THR A 346 39.09 2.14 -48.75
N ARG A 347 39.25 3.40 -48.23
CA ARG A 347 40.10 4.41 -48.84
C ARG A 347 41.59 4.09 -48.66
N THR A 348 42.00 3.63 -47.45
CA THR A 348 43.38 3.27 -47.20
C THR A 348 43.79 2.04 -48.00
N LEU A 349 42.97 1.00 -48.08
CA LEU A 349 43.23 -0.18 -48.94
C LEU A 349 43.36 0.18 -50.41
N ARG A 350 42.56 1.13 -50.94
CA ARG A 350 42.67 1.60 -52.33
C ARG A 350 43.89 2.45 -52.62
N ARG A 351 44.56 2.96 -51.59
CA ARG A 351 45.84 3.73 -51.75
C ARG A 351 47.08 2.84 -51.64
N LEU A 352 46.88 1.62 -51.11
CA LEU A 352 47.95 0.64 -50.95
C LEU A 352 47.96 -0.43 -52.06
N ALA A 353 46.86 -0.53 -52.84
CA ALA A 353 46.76 -1.30 -54.06
C ALA A 353 47.00 -0.41 -55.30
#